data_031804b8a8a2c1eebb4558b1a2f0dd3a
#
_entry.id   031804b8a8a2c1eebb4558b1a2f0dd3a
#
_cell.length_a   1.000
_cell.length_b   1.000
_cell.length_c   1.000
_cell.angle_alpha   90.00
_cell.angle_beta   90.00
_cell.angle_gamma   90.00
#
_symmetry.space_group_name_H-M   'P 1'
#
loop_
_entity.id
_entity.type
_entity.pdbx_description
1 polymer ?
#
loop_
_entity_poly.entity_id
_entity_poly.type
_entity_poly.pdbx_seq_one_letter_code
_entity_poly.pdbx_strand_id
1 'polypeptide(L)'
;GVGIGTVSRTLNGSGYVSEETRKKIYSIMEEMNYNPGSTLRTSSGRKTGLVGVIVPSLEHPFFARMMRCIEFELSRHDYKCIACNTIDIMNRQIEFMDMLEKKAVDGLIACVDPVPGFTGRNGKAIVSMDRYWSGDVPLIRSDHEQGGRTAAEIFLRDGCRKVIQFYGGLDRKKSANIRHEVMEQVLRENGCEVISVN
;
A
#
# COMPACT_ATOMS: atom_id res chain seq x y z
N GLY A 1 8.79 28.12 -33.56
CA GLY A 1 8.57 27.02 -32.67
C GLY A 1 9.26 25.77 -33.16
N VAL A 2 9.58 24.82 -32.26
CA VAL A 2 10.15 23.50 -32.60
C VAL A 2 9.06 22.45 -32.53
N GLY A 3 9.11 21.45 -33.42
CA GLY A 3 8.14 20.35 -33.41
C GLY A 3 8.33 19.40 -32.21
N ILE A 4 7.25 18.71 -31.81
CA ILE A 4 7.24 17.75 -30.69
C ILE A 4 8.35 16.70 -30.85
N GLY A 5 8.62 16.21 -32.08
CA GLY A 5 9.70 15.25 -32.34
C GLY A 5 11.09 15.78 -32.02
N THR A 6 11.35 17.09 -32.21
CA THR A 6 12.64 17.72 -31.87
C THR A 6 12.80 17.86 -30.36
N VAL A 7 11.74 18.24 -29.65
CA VAL A 7 11.72 18.28 -28.18
C VAL A 7 11.98 16.88 -27.61
N SER A 8 11.26 15.86 -28.11
CA SER A 8 11.44 14.46 -27.68
C SER A 8 12.87 13.96 -27.90
N ARG A 9 13.49 14.26 -29.06
CA ARG A 9 14.89 13.88 -29.33
C ARG A 9 15.87 14.57 -28.39
N THR A 10 15.65 15.86 -28.11
CA THR A 10 16.49 16.60 -27.16
C THR A 10 16.43 15.97 -25.76
N LEU A 11 15.24 15.63 -25.28
CA LEU A 11 15.02 15.07 -23.95
C LEU A 11 15.53 13.64 -23.79
N ASN A 12 15.40 12.83 -24.84
CA ASN A 12 15.80 11.42 -24.81
C ASN A 12 17.25 11.20 -25.29
N GLY A 13 17.96 12.25 -25.69
CA GLY A 13 19.30 12.12 -26.23
C GLY A 13 19.36 11.31 -27.55
N SER A 14 18.24 11.15 -28.27
CA SER A 14 18.11 10.32 -29.44
C SER A 14 18.09 11.18 -30.74
N GLY A 15 19.02 10.91 -31.66
CA GLY A 15 19.10 11.64 -32.93
C GLY A 15 19.74 13.02 -32.84
N TYR A 16 19.98 13.61 -33.99
CA TYR A 16 20.64 14.90 -34.10
C TYR A 16 19.68 16.08 -33.82
N VAL A 17 20.09 16.97 -32.91
CA VAL A 17 19.48 18.26 -32.64
C VAL A 17 20.61 19.28 -32.48
N SER A 18 20.52 20.44 -33.20
CA SER A 18 21.54 21.47 -33.12
C SER A 18 21.69 22.02 -31.70
N GLU A 19 22.91 22.39 -31.32
CA GLU A 19 23.22 22.95 -30.00
C GLU A 19 22.37 24.18 -29.66
N GLU A 20 22.12 25.04 -30.64
CA GLU A 20 21.28 26.24 -30.47
C GLU A 20 19.85 25.85 -30.12
N THR A 21 19.29 24.89 -30.85
CA THR A 21 17.91 24.39 -30.59
C THR A 21 17.84 23.70 -29.24
N ARG A 22 18.85 22.93 -28.85
CA ARG A 22 18.95 22.25 -27.56
C ARG A 22 18.96 23.25 -26.39
N LYS A 23 19.82 24.27 -26.47
CA LYS A 23 19.89 25.37 -25.48
C LYS A 23 18.55 26.08 -25.33
N LYS A 24 17.90 26.41 -26.45
CA LYS A 24 16.59 27.05 -26.44
C LYS A 24 15.50 26.20 -25.78
N ILE A 25 15.50 24.88 -26.01
CA ILE A 25 14.55 23.97 -25.37
C ILE A 25 14.80 23.94 -23.86
N TYR A 26 16.04 23.79 -23.39
CA TYR A 26 16.37 23.79 -21.96
C TYR A 26 16.05 25.11 -21.27
N SER A 27 16.31 26.24 -21.89
CA SER A 27 15.96 27.58 -21.37
C SER A 27 14.44 27.72 -21.16
N ILE A 28 13.64 27.30 -22.14
CA ILE A 28 12.17 27.33 -22.01
C ILE A 28 11.69 26.37 -20.91
N MET A 29 12.33 25.24 -20.76
CA MET A 29 11.99 24.29 -19.70
C MET A 29 12.26 24.86 -18.30
N GLU A 30 13.38 25.55 -18.12
CA GLU A 30 13.70 26.26 -16.87
C GLU A 30 12.68 27.37 -16.59
N GLU A 31 12.38 28.20 -17.61
CA GLU A 31 11.40 29.27 -17.48
C GLU A 31 9.99 28.77 -17.10
N MET A 32 9.59 27.63 -17.66
CA MET A 32 8.30 26.98 -17.37
C MET A 32 8.32 26.09 -16.12
N ASN A 33 9.45 25.99 -15.42
CA ASN A 33 9.68 25.02 -14.35
C ASN A 33 9.28 23.59 -14.75
N TYR A 34 9.51 23.24 -16.02
CA TYR A 34 9.10 21.98 -16.61
C TYR A 34 10.18 20.92 -16.44
N ASN A 35 9.87 19.89 -15.64
CA ASN A 35 10.76 18.74 -15.46
C ASN A 35 10.29 17.55 -16.32
N PRO A 36 11.02 17.22 -17.41
CA PRO A 36 10.63 16.14 -18.33
C PRO A 36 10.60 14.75 -17.67
N GLY A 37 11.30 14.58 -16.57
CA GLY A 37 11.34 13.32 -15.83
C GLY A 37 9.99 12.89 -15.24
N SER A 38 9.11 13.84 -14.92
CA SER A 38 7.79 13.57 -14.38
C SER A 38 6.69 13.38 -15.44
N THR A 39 6.74 14.18 -16.50
CA THR A 39 5.64 14.24 -17.49
C THR A 39 5.81 13.27 -18.67
N LEU A 40 7.07 13.01 -19.11
CA LEU A 40 7.32 12.11 -20.24
C LEU A 40 7.20 10.62 -19.88
N ARG A 41 7.39 10.25 -18.59
CA ARG A 41 7.19 8.87 -18.13
C ARG A 41 5.73 8.45 -18.21
N THR A 42 4.81 9.37 -17.92
CA THR A 42 3.36 9.10 -17.95
C THR A 42 2.76 9.10 -19.35
N SER A 43 3.26 9.93 -20.27
CA SER A 43 2.74 10.04 -21.65
C SER A 43 3.20 8.93 -22.60
N SER A 44 4.32 8.25 -22.30
CA SER A 44 4.89 7.19 -23.16
C SER A 44 4.51 5.77 -22.74
N GLY A 45 3.61 5.58 -21.77
CA GLY A 45 3.26 4.25 -21.24
C GLY A 45 4.42 3.59 -20.45
N ARG A 46 5.50 4.29 -20.17
CA ARG A 46 6.63 3.79 -19.38
C ARG A 46 6.27 3.76 -17.90
N LYS A 47 6.73 2.72 -17.20
CA LYS A 47 6.61 2.58 -15.75
C LYS A 47 7.39 3.70 -15.05
N THR A 48 6.85 4.18 -13.93
CA THR A 48 7.50 5.21 -13.09
C THR A 48 8.59 4.60 -12.21
N GLY A 49 8.49 3.31 -11.94
CA GLY A 49 9.33 2.61 -10.97
C GLY A 49 8.95 2.96 -9.52
N LEU A 50 7.75 3.51 -9.29
CA LEU A 50 7.26 3.89 -7.97
C LEU A 50 6.05 3.07 -7.57
N VAL A 51 6.02 2.61 -6.32
CA VAL A 51 4.86 1.94 -5.70
C VAL A 51 4.47 2.70 -4.45
N GLY A 52 3.20 3.06 -4.34
CA GLY A 52 2.64 3.66 -3.13
C GLY A 52 2.34 2.57 -2.09
N VAL A 53 2.72 2.81 -0.84
CA VAL A 53 2.43 1.90 0.28
C VAL A 53 1.69 2.67 1.36
N ILE A 54 0.43 2.31 1.57
CA ILE A 54 -0.49 3.01 2.48
C ILE A 54 -0.61 2.20 3.77
N VAL A 55 -0.20 2.78 4.89
CA VAL A 55 -0.27 2.16 6.22
C VAL A 55 -1.01 3.07 7.21
N PRO A 56 -1.65 2.51 8.25
CA PRO A 56 -2.30 3.33 9.28
C PRO A 56 -1.32 4.22 10.04
N SER A 57 -0.20 3.66 10.49
CA SER A 57 0.81 4.39 11.27
C SER A 57 2.19 3.78 11.08
N LEU A 58 3.17 4.62 10.78
CA LEU A 58 4.60 4.23 10.73
C LEU A 58 5.24 4.14 12.13
N GLU A 59 4.59 4.66 13.16
CA GLU A 59 5.05 4.52 14.55
C GLU A 59 4.80 3.11 15.10
N HIS A 60 3.82 2.41 14.54
CA HIS A 60 3.49 1.05 14.97
C HIS A 60 4.57 0.06 14.47
N PRO A 61 5.25 -0.70 15.36
CA PRO A 61 6.37 -1.57 15.00
C PRO A 61 6.06 -2.59 13.90
N PHE A 62 4.84 -3.10 13.86
CA PHE A 62 4.38 -4.03 12.83
C PHE A 62 4.45 -3.38 11.44
N PHE A 63 3.86 -2.18 11.28
CA PHE A 63 3.85 -1.51 9.98
C PHE A 63 5.23 -1.00 9.57
N ALA A 64 6.05 -0.53 10.53
CA ALA A 64 7.43 -0.15 10.27
C ALA A 64 8.27 -1.33 9.73
N ARG A 65 8.15 -2.50 10.37
CA ARG A 65 8.83 -3.72 9.91
C ARG A 65 8.31 -4.19 8.55
N MET A 66 7.02 -4.15 8.34
CA MET A 66 6.40 -4.51 7.06
C MET A 66 6.88 -3.58 5.93
N MET A 67 6.89 -2.27 6.17
CA MET A 67 7.41 -1.28 5.21
C MET A 67 8.84 -1.60 4.79
N ARG A 68 9.72 -1.89 5.76
CA ARG A 68 11.10 -2.31 5.46
C ARG A 68 11.16 -3.54 4.55
N CYS A 69 10.32 -4.56 4.82
CA CYS A 69 10.29 -5.77 3.99
C CYS A 69 9.79 -5.48 2.57
N ILE A 70 8.75 -4.64 2.45
CA ILE A 70 8.20 -4.23 1.16
C ILE A 70 9.24 -3.42 0.37
N GLU A 71 9.89 -2.44 1.00
CA GLU A 71 10.94 -1.63 0.37
C GLU A 71 12.10 -2.50 -0.13
N PHE A 72 12.56 -3.42 0.71
CA PHE A 72 13.63 -4.36 0.34
C PHE A 72 13.25 -5.19 -0.88
N GLU A 73 12.04 -5.75 -0.91
CA GLU A 73 11.61 -6.59 -2.04
C GLU A 73 11.37 -5.76 -3.30
N LEU A 74 10.76 -4.58 -3.18
CA LEU A 74 10.59 -3.66 -4.31
C LEU A 74 11.94 -3.24 -4.93
N SER A 75 12.94 -2.97 -4.09
CA SER A 75 14.28 -2.58 -4.55
C SER A 75 14.97 -3.67 -5.38
N ARG A 76 14.71 -4.96 -5.11
CA ARG A 76 15.22 -6.09 -5.89
C ARG A 76 14.62 -6.15 -7.31
N HIS A 77 13.52 -5.46 -7.54
CA HIS A 77 12.82 -5.37 -8.81
C HIS A 77 12.91 -3.97 -9.44
N ASP A 78 13.88 -3.16 -9.04
CA ASP A 78 14.10 -1.78 -9.51
C ASP A 78 12.93 -0.83 -9.25
N TYR A 79 12.10 -1.14 -8.23
CA TYR A 79 11.06 -0.24 -7.74
C TYR A 79 11.49 0.49 -6.49
N LYS A 80 10.97 1.70 -6.31
CA LYS A 80 11.04 2.47 -5.06
C LYS A 80 9.66 2.57 -4.46
N CYS A 81 9.57 2.69 -3.13
CA CYS A 81 8.29 2.90 -2.48
C CYS A 81 8.11 4.36 -2.03
N ILE A 82 6.87 4.80 -2.04
CA ILE A 82 6.42 6.05 -1.41
C ILE A 82 5.50 5.66 -0.26
N ALA A 83 5.91 5.96 0.98
CA ALA A 83 5.13 5.66 2.17
C ALA A 83 4.02 6.69 2.38
N CYS A 84 2.81 6.20 2.67
CA CYS A 84 1.67 6.99 3.10
C CYS A 84 1.26 6.58 4.50
N ASN A 85 1.40 7.48 5.46
CA ASN A 85 0.84 7.37 6.81
C ASN A 85 -0.53 8.03 6.85
N THR A 86 -1.59 7.31 7.28
CA THR A 86 -2.96 7.83 7.26
C THR A 86 -3.46 8.29 8.62
N ILE A 87 -2.75 7.99 9.72
CA ILE A 87 -3.13 8.46 11.04
C ILE A 87 -3.08 9.99 11.08
N ASP A 88 -4.10 10.60 11.63
CA ASP A 88 -4.26 12.05 11.80
C ASP A 88 -4.27 12.90 10.52
N ILE A 89 -4.29 12.24 9.34
CA ILE A 89 -4.30 12.92 8.05
C ILE A 89 -5.50 12.45 7.22
N MET A 90 -6.59 13.23 7.29
CA MET A 90 -7.77 12.98 6.49
C MET A 90 -7.44 12.99 4.99
N ASN A 91 -8.07 12.07 4.24
CA ASN A 91 -8.00 11.97 2.77
C ASN A 91 -6.65 11.60 2.16
N ARG A 92 -5.61 11.31 2.94
CA ARG A 92 -4.29 10.94 2.40
C ARG A 92 -4.34 9.74 1.46
N GLN A 93 -5.13 8.74 1.77
CA GLN A 93 -5.30 7.58 0.88
C GLN A 93 -5.97 7.95 -0.45
N ILE A 94 -6.84 8.98 -0.47
CA ILE A 94 -7.45 9.49 -1.72
C ILE A 94 -6.38 10.09 -2.63
N GLU A 95 -5.41 10.83 -2.08
CA GLU A 95 -4.28 11.37 -2.83
C GLU A 95 -3.47 10.27 -3.51
N PHE A 96 -3.22 9.15 -2.81
CA PHE A 96 -2.50 8.02 -3.37
C PHE A 96 -3.30 7.27 -4.44
N MET A 97 -4.63 7.19 -4.27
CA MET A 97 -5.50 6.67 -5.34
C MET A 97 -5.45 7.57 -6.58
N ASP A 98 -5.48 8.88 -6.40
CA ASP A 98 -5.33 9.86 -7.49
C ASP A 98 -3.96 9.76 -8.18
N MET A 99 -2.88 9.54 -7.42
CA MET A 99 -1.55 9.27 -7.99
C MET A 99 -1.56 8.01 -8.87
N LEU A 100 -2.26 6.96 -8.49
CA LEU A 100 -2.40 5.75 -9.29
C LEU A 100 -3.23 6.02 -10.56
N GLU A 101 -4.34 6.77 -10.44
CA GLU A 101 -5.15 7.19 -11.59
C GLU A 101 -4.33 7.98 -12.62
N LYS A 102 -3.54 8.92 -12.13
CA LYS A 102 -2.65 9.77 -12.95
C LYS A 102 -1.38 9.07 -13.39
N LYS A 103 -1.21 7.78 -13.07
CA LYS A 103 0.01 7.02 -13.36
C LYS A 103 1.29 7.64 -12.79
N ALA A 104 1.19 8.38 -11.69
CA ALA A 104 2.32 8.90 -10.95
C ALA A 104 3.01 7.81 -10.09
N VAL A 105 2.28 6.74 -9.78
CA VAL A 105 2.79 5.48 -9.26
C VAL A 105 2.30 4.33 -10.14
N ASP A 106 3.05 3.23 -10.18
CA ASP A 106 2.74 2.06 -10.99
C ASP A 106 1.78 1.10 -10.28
N GLY A 107 1.70 1.19 -8.95
CA GLY A 107 0.84 0.36 -8.13
C GLY A 107 0.69 0.85 -6.71
N LEU A 108 -0.26 0.26 -5.98
CA LEU A 108 -0.51 0.52 -4.56
C LEU A 108 -0.52 -0.78 -3.76
N ILE A 109 0.09 -0.73 -2.57
CA ILE A 109 -0.07 -1.72 -1.51
C ILE A 109 -0.78 -1.02 -0.36
N ALA A 110 -1.98 -1.48 0.03
CA ALA A 110 -2.82 -0.79 1.00
C ALA A 110 -3.10 -1.66 2.24
N CYS A 111 -2.75 -1.16 3.42
CA CYS A 111 -3.00 -1.79 4.72
C CYS A 111 -4.13 -1.06 5.49
N VAL A 112 -4.98 -0.36 4.78
CA VAL A 112 -6.11 0.44 5.28
C VAL A 112 -7.39 0.01 4.58
N ASP A 113 -8.54 0.41 5.12
CA ASP A 113 -9.82 0.16 4.47
C ASP A 113 -9.93 0.94 3.14
N PRO A 114 -10.75 0.49 2.19
CA PRO A 114 -10.89 1.18 0.91
C PRO A 114 -11.44 2.60 1.09
N VAL A 115 -11.12 3.48 0.16
CA VAL A 115 -11.72 4.81 0.11
C VAL A 115 -13.24 4.72 -0.12
N PRO A 116 -14.05 5.63 0.44
CA PRO A 116 -15.47 5.68 0.17
C PRO A 116 -15.76 5.72 -1.35
N GLY A 117 -16.68 4.89 -1.80
CA GLY A 117 -17.04 4.81 -3.22
C GLY A 117 -16.08 3.97 -4.08
N PHE A 118 -15.12 3.26 -3.49
CA PHE A 118 -14.29 2.33 -4.25
C PHE A 118 -15.14 1.17 -4.81
N THR A 119 -15.13 0.99 -6.12
CA THR A 119 -15.95 0.00 -6.84
C THR A 119 -15.16 -1.16 -7.41
N GLY A 120 -13.84 -1.15 -7.24
CA GLY A 120 -12.94 -2.17 -7.75
C GLY A 120 -11.67 -1.58 -8.36
N ARG A 121 -10.68 -2.42 -8.59
CA ARG A 121 -9.38 -1.96 -9.10
C ARG A 121 -9.39 -1.51 -10.56
N ASN A 122 -10.39 -1.94 -11.35
CA ASN A 122 -10.55 -1.54 -12.76
C ASN A 122 -9.24 -1.70 -13.59
N GLY A 123 -8.56 -2.83 -13.43
CA GLY A 123 -7.28 -3.11 -14.10
C GLY A 123 -6.04 -2.42 -13.50
N LYS A 124 -6.18 -1.62 -12.44
CA LYS A 124 -5.05 -1.00 -11.74
C LYS A 124 -4.30 -2.02 -10.88
N ALA A 125 -3.02 -1.78 -10.69
CA ALA A 125 -2.18 -2.61 -9.82
C ALA A 125 -2.38 -2.20 -8.35
N ILE A 126 -3.36 -2.82 -7.69
CA ILE A 126 -3.65 -2.63 -6.27
C ILE A 126 -3.59 -3.99 -5.58
N VAL A 127 -2.93 -4.05 -4.43
CA VAL A 127 -2.92 -5.20 -3.51
C VAL A 127 -3.31 -4.69 -2.13
N SER A 128 -4.24 -5.37 -1.47
CA SER A 128 -4.62 -5.09 -0.09
C SER A 128 -3.97 -6.06 0.89
N MET A 129 -3.67 -5.58 2.10
CA MET A 129 -3.12 -6.36 3.19
C MET A 129 -4.02 -6.27 4.42
N ASP A 130 -4.52 -7.43 4.87
CA ASP A 130 -5.43 -7.58 6.02
C ASP A 130 -6.72 -6.75 5.96
N ARG A 131 -7.03 -6.13 4.80
CA ARG A 131 -8.25 -5.34 4.59
C ARG A 131 -8.93 -5.77 3.31
N TYR A 132 -10.18 -6.16 3.39
CA TYR A 132 -10.97 -6.50 2.20
C TYR A 132 -11.40 -5.23 1.48
N TRP A 133 -11.05 -5.11 0.21
CA TRP A 133 -11.43 -3.97 -0.64
C TRP A 133 -12.56 -4.34 -1.60
N SER A 134 -12.33 -5.35 -2.45
CA SER A 134 -13.31 -5.90 -3.39
C SER A 134 -12.80 -7.23 -3.94
N GLY A 135 -13.66 -8.04 -4.60
CA GLY A 135 -13.29 -9.35 -5.10
C GLY A 135 -12.23 -9.35 -6.21
N ASP A 136 -12.00 -8.22 -6.87
CA ASP A 136 -10.98 -8.07 -7.91
C ASP A 136 -9.64 -7.54 -7.41
N VAL A 137 -9.55 -7.14 -6.11
CA VAL A 137 -8.31 -6.71 -5.46
C VAL A 137 -7.67 -7.90 -4.75
N PRO A 138 -6.46 -8.33 -5.12
CA PRO A 138 -5.75 -9.36 -4.39
C PRO A 138 -5.61 -9.00 -2.91
N LEU A 139 -5.99 -9.92 -2.03
CA LEU A 139 -5.87 -9.78 -0.58
C LEU A 139 -4.76 -10.68 -0.06
N ILE A 140 -3.76 -10.10 0.57
CA ILE A 140 -2.74 -10.80 1.35
C ILE A 140 -3.11 -10.65 2.81
N ARG A 141 -3.25 -11.76 3.53
CA ARG A 141 -3.57 -11.74 4.96
C ARG A 141 -2.80 -12.81 5.72
N SER A 142 -2.64 -12.59 7.01
CA SER A 142 -2.19 -13.63 7.94
C SER A 142 -3.28 -14.70 8.11
N ASP A 143 -2.90 -15.93 8.39
CA ASP A 143 -3.84 -16.96 8.81
C ASP A 143 -4.27 -16.70 10.26
N HIS A 144 -5.26 -15.82 10.41
CA HIS A 144 -5.79 -15.42 11.71
C HIS A 144 -6.53 -16.57 12.41
N GLU A 145 -7.13 -17.48 11.66
CA GLU A 145 -7.81 -18.65 12.23
C GLU A 145 -6.80 -19.59 12.87
N GLN A 146 -5.75 -19.95 12.13
CA GLN A 146 -4.68 -20.78 12.69
C GLN A 146 -3.99 -20.08 13.87
N GLY A 147 -3.77 -18.77 13.78
CA GLY A 147 -3.20 -17.98 14.88
C GLY A 147 -4.06 -18.03 16.15
N GLY A 148 -5.38 -17.96 16.01
CA GLY A 148 -6.33 -18.11 17.12
C GLY A 148 -6.32 -19.51 17.74
N ARG A 149 -6.32 -20.56 16.91
CA ARG A 149 -6.21 -21.95 17.37
C ARG A 149 -4.92 -22.20 18.13
N THR A 150 -3.79 -21.80 17.57
CA THR A 150 -2.47 -21.96 18.20
C THR A 150 -2.41 -21.25 19.56
N ALA A 151 -2.95 -20.04 19.68
CA ALA A 151 -3.01 -19.33 20.96
C ALA A 151 -3.87 -20.09 21.99
N ALA A 152 -5.05 -20.59 21.60
CA ALA A 152 -5.89 -21.39 22.47
C ALA A 152 -5.20 -22.68 22.94
N GLU A 153 -4.54 -23.41 22.04
CA GLU A 153 -3.79 -24.63 22.35
C GLU A 153 -2.69 -24.40 23.39
N ILE A 154 -1.99 -23.26 23.31
CA ILE A 154 -0.97 -22.89 24.29
C ILE A 154 -1.59 -22.69 25.65
N PHE A 155 -2.69 -21.92 25.78
CA PHE A 155 -3.39 -21.72 27.05
C PHE A 155 -3.92 -23.03 27.65
N LEU A 156 -4.51 -23.89 26.82
CA LEU A 156 -5.04 -25.19 27.26
C LEU A 156 -3.92 -26.13 27.73
N ARG A 157 -2.83 -26.22 26.97
CA ARG A 157 -1.65 -27.02 27.35
C ARG A 157 -1.04 -26.56 28.67
N ASP A 158 -1.03 -25.24 28.92
CA ASP A 158 -0.50 -24.66 30.14
C ASP A 158 -1.52 -24.74 31.32
N GLY A 159 -2.68 -25.40 31.11
CA GLY A 159 -3.67 -25.66 32.14
C GLY A 159 -4.55 -24.45 32.50
N CYS A 160 -4.59 -23.41 31.68
CA CYS A 160 -5.41 -22.24 31.95
C CYS A 160 -6.90 -22.62 31.96
N ARG A 161 -7.62 -22.14 32.97
CA ARG A 161 -9.08 -22.33 33.13
C ARG A 161 -9.86 -21.03 32.94
N LYS A 162 -9.15 -19.88 32.93
CA LYS A 162 -9.72 -18.57 32.76
C LYS A 162 -8.73 -17.68 31.95
N VAL A 163 -9.21 -17.10 30.87
CA VAL A 163 -8.42 -16.28 29.98
C VAL A 163 -9.12 -14.92 29.80
N ILE A 164 -8.36 -13.84 29.87
CA ILE A 164 -8.82 -12.50 29.54
C ILE A 164 -8.16 -12.11 28.23
N GLN A 165 -8.98 -11.69 27.27
CA GLN A 165 -8.48 -11.16 26.00
C GLN A 165 -8.90 -9.69 25.80
N PHE A 166 -8.01 -8.92 25.22
CA PHE A 166 -8.26 -7.52 24.89
C PHE A 166 -8.40 -7.36 23.38
N TYR A 167 -9.51 -6.74 22.94
CA TYR A 167 -9.73 -6.39 21.54
C TYR A 167 -9.18 -5.00 21.25
N GLY A 168 -8.62 -4.81 20.07
CA GLY A 168 -8.19 -3.50 19.59
C GLY A 168 -9.32 -2.68 18.94
N GLY A 169 -10.52 -2.62 19.58
CA GLY A 169 -11.68 -1.88 19.10
C GLY A 169 -12.82 -2.74 18.58
N LEU A 170 -14.03 -2.19 18.61
CA LEU A 170 -15.33 -2.85 18.34
C LEU A 170 -15.57 -3.27 16.88
N ASP A 171 -14.70 -2.91 15.95
CA ASP A 171 -14.92 -3.21 14.54
C ASP A 171 -14.68 -4.71 14.25
N ARG A 172 -15.75 -5.49 14.37
CA ARG A 172 -15.76 -6.93 14.08
C ARG A 172 -15.40 -7.28 12.64
N LYS A 173 -15.35 -6.32 11.73
CA LYS A 173 -14.97 -6.53 10.32
C LYS A 173 -13.47 -6.60 10.10
N LYS A 174 -12.65 -6.32 11.12
CA LYS A 174 -11.20 -6.42 11.00
C LYS A 174 -10.76 -7.87 10.98
N SER A 175 -10.02 -8.27 9.94
CA SER A 175 -9.48 -9.63 9.80
C SER A 175 -8.72 -10.10 11.05
N ALA A 176 -8.04 -9.19 11.75
CA ALA A 176 -7.33 -9.48 12.99
C ALA A 176 -8.24 -9.97 14.12
N ASN A 177 -9.53 -9.63 14.13
CA ASN A 177 -10.47 -10.06 15.18
C ASN A 177 -10.84 -11.54 15.04
N ILE A 178 -10.71 -12.14 13.86
CA ILE A 178 -10.94 -13.56 13.63
C ILE A 178 -10.13 -14.44 14.60
N ARG A 179 -8.86 -14.06 14.88
CA ARG A 179 -8.05 -14.85 15.84
C ARG A 179 -8.58 -14.78 17.27
N HIS A 180 -9.19 -13.67 17.68
CA HIS A 180 -9.83 -13.57 19.00
C HIS A 180 -11.09 -14.43 19.07
N GLU A 181 -11.90 -14.39 18.03
CA GLU A 181 -13.15 -15.18 17.94
C GLU A 181 -12.84 -16.69 17.93
N VAL A 182 -11.87 -17.11 17.11
CA VAL A 182 -11.46 -18.53 17.05
C VAL A 182 -10.81 -18.99 18.35
N MET A 183 -9.94 -18.17 18.95
CA MET A 183 -9.33 -18.49 20.24
C MET A 183 -10.39 -18.64 21.32
N GLU A 184 -11.34 -17.71 21.42
CA GLU A 184 -12.44 -17.77 22.37
C GLU A 184 -13.31 -19.03 22.18
N GLN A 185 -13.66 -19.34 20.93
CA GLN A 185 -14.42 -20.52 20.60
C GLN A 185 -13.72 -21.80 21.10
N VAL A 186 -12.45 -21.98 20.71
CA VAL A 186 -11.69 -23.20 21.09
C VAL A 186 -11.53 -23.31 22.62
N LEU A 187 -11.26 -22.19 23.30
CA LEU A 187 -11.12 -22.18 24.76
C LEU A 187 -12.43 -22.56 25.45
N ARG A 188 -13.57 -22.00 25.02
CA ARG A 188 -14.90 -22.32 25.60
C ARG A 188 -15.31 -23.77 25.35
N GLU A 189 -15.06 -24.30 24.15
CA GLU A 189 -15.33 -25.71 23.81
C GLU A 189 -14.52 -26.68 24.69
N ASN A 190 -13.39 -26.25 25.25
CA ASN A 190 -12.55 -26.99 26.16
C ASN A 190 -12.76 -26.60 27.66
N GLY A 191 -13.87 -25.95 27.97
CA GLY A 191 -14.29 -25.66 29.36
C GLY A 191 -13.51 -24.52 30.02
N CYS A 192 -12.84 -23.66 29.25
CA CYS A 192 -12.16 -22.50 29.75
C CYS A 192 -13.11 -21.27 29.77
N GLU A 193 -13.12 -20.51 30.86
CA GLU A 193 -13.82 -19.23 30.95
C GLU A 193 -13.06 -18.18 30.16
N VAL A 194 -13.73 -17.45 29.25
CA VAL A 194 -13.11 -16.34 28.48
C VAL A 194 -13.85 -15.06 28.75
N ILE A 195 -13.09 -14.04 29.18
CA ILE A 195 -13.55 -12.65 29.38
C ILE A 195 -12.95 -11.82 28.26
N SER A 196 -13.82 -11.23 27.45
CA SER A 196 -13.43 -10.34 26.35
C SER A 196 -13.63 -8.89 26.77
N VAL A 197 -12.58 -8.08 26.67
CA VAL A 197 -12.55 -6.65 27.04
C VAL A 197 -12.23 -5.84 25.80
N ASN A 198 -13.03 -4.77 25.56
CA ASN A 198 -12.81 -3.79 24.51
C ASN A 198 -12.05 -2.58 25.03
#